data_cee9230ab9a9ffc112f923bdb0e8888f
#
_entry.id   cee9230ab9a9ffc112f923bdb0e8888f
#
_cell.length_a   1.000
_cell.length_b   1.000
_cell.length_c   1.000
_cell.angle_alpha   90.00
_cell.angle_beta   90.00
_cell.angle_gamma   90.00
#
_symmetry.space_group_name_H-M   'P 1'
#
loop_
_entity.id
_entity.type
_entity.pdbx_description
1 polymer ?
#
loop_
_entity_poly.entity_id
_entity_poly.type
_entity_poly.pdbx_seq_one_letter_code
_entity_poly.pdbx_strand_id
1 'polypeptide(L)'
;MNDNCRFKDVEEIFDGRLRGNQLMLSGKGLNAEEARLLWQSPRMQEISWLDLDDNNLEDQGVQDMVECAYLENVQYLNLNHNSVSDEGLKFLAKAKHLGKLKRLHLKENSINGEGLISLFNSETLVSLATFQIDEGWTCKKREGWRYKPQN
;
A
#
# COMPACT_ATOMS: atom_id res chain seq x y z
N MET A 1 -7.78 -24.08 -10.58
CA MET A 1 -7.25 -23.78 -9.23
C MET A 1 -5.75 -23.63 -9.39
N ASN A 2 -5.22 -22.43 -9.08
CA ASN A 2 -3.78 -22.25 -9.09
C ASN A 2 -3.21 -22.89 -7.84
N ASP A 3 -2.42 -23.94 -8.00
CA ASP A 3 -1.78 -24.70 -6.90
C ASP A 3 -0.74 -23.89 -6.11
N ASN A 4 -0.65 -22.58 -6.34
CA ASN A 4 0.38 -21.72 -5.77
C ASN A 4 -0.14 -20.76 -4.66
N CYS A 5 -1.43 -20.80 -4.34
CA CYS A 5 -2.00 -19.98 -3.26
C CYS A 5 -1.95 -20.77 -1.93
N ARG A 6 -1.19 -20.22 -0.94
CA ARG A 6 -1.03 -20.84 0.39
C ARG A 6 -2.25 -20.66 1.27
N PHE A 7 -3.10 -19.69 0.97
CA PHE A 7 -4.32 -19.40 1.72
C PHE A 7 -5.54 -19.89 0.94
N LYS A 8 -6.44 -20.59 1.60
CA LYS A 8 -7.68 -21.08 1.00
C LYS A 8 -8.67 -19.96 0.74
N ASP A 9 -8.71 -19.02 1.68
CA ASP A 9 -9.63 -17.89 1.66
C ASP A 9 -9.08 -16.70 2.45
N VAL A 10 -9.83 -15.63 2.45
CA VAL A 10 -9.45 -14.40 3.14
C VAL A 10 -9.48 -14.55 4.66
N GLU A 11 -10.29 -15.44 5.22
CA GLU A 11 -10.37 -15.66 6.67
C GLU A 11 -9.05 -16.19 7.22
N GLU A 12 -8.38 -17.09 6.48
CA GLU A 12 -7.04 -17.56 6.84
C GLU A 12 -6.02 -16.42 6.85
N ILE A 13 -6.16 -15.43 5.97
CA ILE A 13 -5.28 -14.24 5.96
C ILE A 13 -5.56 -13.35 7.16
N PHE A 14 -6.83 -13.18 7.55
CA PHE A 14 -7.22 -12.33 8.68
C PHE A 14 -6.93 -12.97 10.04
N ASP A 15 -6.88 -14.30 10.11
CA ASP A 15 -6.78 -15.03 11.38
C ASP A 15 -5.56 -14.60 12.21
N GLY A 16 -5.83 -14.16 13.43
CA GLY A 16 -4.83 -13.68 14.38
C GLY A 16 -4.08 -12.41 13.99
N ARG A 17 -4.43 -11.76 12.87
CA ARG A 17 -3.73 -10.58 12.31
C ARG A 17 -4.55 -9.31 12.34
N LEU A 18 -5.82 -9.41 12.66
CA LEU A 18 -6.71 -8.26 12.82
C LEU A 18 -6.76 -7.83 14.29
N ARG A 19 -6.49 -6.54 14.53
CA ARG A 19 -6.57 -5.89 15.85
C ARG A 19 -7.39 -4.62 15.73
N GLY A 20 -8.68 -4.71 16.07
CA GLY A 20 -9.62 -3.62 15.80
C GLY A 20 -9.69 -3.36 14.29
N ASN A 21 -9.33 -2.17 13.85
CA ASN A 21 -9.28 -1.78 12.44
C ASN A 21 -7.85 -1.82 11.82
N GLN A 22 -6.92 -2.52 12.48
CA GLN A 22 -5.54 -2.68 12.04
C GLN A 22 -5.30 -4.11 11.55
N LEU A 23 -4.97 -4.26 10.27
CA LEU A 23 -4.60 -5.55 9.68
C LEU A 23 -3.08 -5.63 9.52
N MET A 24 -2.45 -6.56 10.25
CA MET A 24 -1.01 -6.71 10.38
C MET A 24 -0.53 -7.92 9.57
N LEU A 25 -0.03 -7.69 8.37
CA LEU A 25 0.39 -8.74 7.43
C LEU A 25 1.89 -8.67 7.09
N SER A 26 2.68 -8.00 7.93
CA SER A 26 4.13 -7.90 7.75
C SER A 26 4.80 -9.28 7.75
N GLY A 27 5.72 -9.51 6.80
CA GLY A 27 6.53 -10.72 6.72
C GLY A 27 5.74 -11.99 6.40
N LYS A 28 4.60 -11.89 5.73
CA LYS A 28 3.77 -13.05 5.37
C LYS A 28 4.13 -13.65 4.01
N GLY A 29 5.02 -12.98 3.25
CA GLY A 29 5.41 -13.40 1.92
C GLY A 29 4.24 -13.45 0.94
N LEU A 30 3.24 -12.57 1.13
CA LEU A 30 2.08 -12.46 0.22
C LEU A 30 2.56 -12.03 -1.15
N ASN A 31 2.20 -12.78 -2.17
CA ASN A 31 2.34 -12.35 -3.55
C ASN A 31 1.06 -11.66 -4.05
N ALA A 32 1.09 -11.11 -5.27
CA ALA A 32 -0.04 -10.41 -5.86
C ALA A 32 -1.30 -11.28 -5.95
N GLU A 33 -1.15 -12.57 -6.27
CA GLU A 33 -2.27 -13.50 -6.41
C GLU A 33 -2.96 -13.78 -5.07
N GLU A 34 -2.19 -14.02 -4.02
CA GLU A 34 -2.71 -14.22 -2.67
C GLU A 34 -3.37 -12.94 -2.12
N ALA A 35 -2.78 -11.77 -2.40
CA ALA A 35 -3.35 -10.49 -1.99
C ALA A 35 -4.69 -10.17 -2.65
N ARG A 36 -5.02 -10.76 -3.80
CA ARG A 36 -6.35 -10.61 -4.43
C ARG A 36 -7.48 -11.07 -3.52
N LEU A 37 -7.25 -12.07 -2.67
CA LEU A 37 -8.24 -12.49 -1.66
C LEU A 37 -8.63 -11.33 -0.74
N LEU A 38 -7.66 -10.49 -0.36
CA LEU A 38 -7.93 -9.28 0.42
C LEU A 38 -8.76 -8.28 -0.37
N TRP A 39 -8.33 -7.98 -1.60
CA TRP A 39 -8.94 -6.93 -2.42
C TRP A 39 -10.38 -7.25 -2.82
N GLN A 40 -10.74 -8.51 -2.86
CA GLN A 40 -12.10 -8.98 -3.13
C GLN A 40 -12.99 -9.05 -1.89
N SER A 41 -12.44 -8.87 -0.70
CA SER A 41 -13.18 -9.02 0.56
C SER A 41 -13.79 -7.70 1.02
N PRO A 42 -15.13 -7.65 1.24
CA PRO A 42 -15.80 -6.51 1.87
C PRO A 42 -15.26 -6.17 3.27
N ARG A 43 -14.63 -7.12 3.96
CA ARG A 43 -13.99 -6.88 5.27
C ARG A 43 -12.91 -5.82 5.22
N MET A 44 -12.32 -5.55 4.05
CA MET A 44 -11.35 -4.46 3.90
C MET A 44 -11.95 -3.08 4.21
N GLN A 45 -13.29 -2.91 4.18
CA GLN A 45 -13.96 -1.67 4.62
C GLN A 45 -13.76 -1.35 6.10
N GLU A 46 -13.47 -2.35 6.93
CA GLU A 46 -13.22 -2.18 8.37
C GLU A 46 -11.81 -1.67 8.65
N ILE A 47 -10.90 -1.72 7.66
CA ILE A 47 -9.47 -1.49 7.84
C ILE A 47 -9.14 -0.02 7.63
N SER A 48 -8.50 0.59 8.62
CA SER A 48 -7.92 1.93 8.52
C SER A 48 -6.39 1.93 8.57
N TRP A 49 -5.80 0.86 9.09
CA TRP A 49 -4.37 0.64 9.16
C TRP A 49 -4.03 -0.68 8.48
N LEU A 50 -3.33 -0.61 7.36
CA LEU A 50 -2.94 -1.78 6.57
C LEU A 50 -1.41 -1.88 6.53
N ASP A 51 -0.88 -2.91 7.19
CA ASP A 51 0.54 -3.19 7.20
C ASP A 51 0.85 -4.41 6.33
N LEU A 52 1.51 -4.14 5.21
CA LEU A 52 1.92 -5.11 4.20
C LEU A 52 3.46 -5.16 4.05
N ASP A 53 4.20 -4.67 5.05
CA ASP A 53 5.67 -4.69 5.05
C ASP A 53 6.22 -6.10 4.78
N ASP A 54 7.34 -6.19 4.08
CA ASP A 54 8.06 -7.44 3.82
C ASP A 54 7.15 -8.54 3.21
N ASN A 55 6.57 -8.20 2.06
CA ASN A 55 5.81 -9.12 1.21
C ASN A 55 6.34 -9.08 -0.23
N ASN A 56 5.70 -9.76 -1.15
CA ASN A 56 6.10 -9.85 -2.55
C ASN A 56 4.97 -9.41 -3.48
N LEU A 57 4.42 -8.20 -3.24
CA LEU A 57 3.27 -7.70 -4.00
C LEU A 57 3.66 -7.28 -5.41
N GLU A 58 4.84 -6.68 -5.57
CA GLU A 58 5.30 -6.10 -6.81
C GLU A 58 4.32 -5.05 -7.37
N ASP A 59 4.53 -4.59 -8.58
CA ASP A 59 3.64 -3.62 -9.23
C ASP A 59 2.26 -4.21 -9.52
N GLN A 60 2.20 -5.52 -9.78
CA GLN A 60 0.94 -6.21 -10.04
C GLN A 60 0.02 -6.23 -8.80
N GLY A 61 0.58 -6.49 -7.62
CA GLY A 61 -0.18 -6.46 -6.37
C GLY A 61 -0.72 -5.06 -6.06
N VAL A 62 0.07 -4.03 -6.37
CA VAL A 62 -0.37 -2.63 -6.23
C VAL A 62 -1.46 -2.30 -7.26
N GLN A 63 -1.32 -2.73 -8.51
CA GLN A 63 -2.32 -2.55 -9.55
C GLN A 63 -3.66 -3.17 -9.15
N ASP A 64 -3.64 -4.41 -8.67
CA ASP A 64 -4.86 -5.10 -8.21
C ASP A 64 -5.46 -4.39 -6.98
N MET A 65 -4.62 -3.91 -6.07
CA MET A 65 -5.05 -3.20 -4.86
C MET A 65 -5.81 -1.90 -5.19
N VAL A 66 -5.32 -1.10 -6.13
CA VAL A 66 -5.93 0.21 -6.43
C VAL A 66 -7.31 0.09 -7.08
N GLU A 67 -7.65 -1.06 -7.63
CA GLU A 67 -8.99 -1.37 -8.15
C GLU A 67 -9.97 -1.82 -7.05
N CYS A 68 -9.49 -2.05 -5.82
CA CYS A 68 -10.33 -2.49 -4.71
C CYS A 68 -11.21 -1.36 -4.19
N ALA A 69 -12.54 -1.54 -4.31
CA ALA A 69 -13.53 -0.57 -3.82
C ALA A 69 -13.62 -0.48 -2.29
N TYR A 70 -13.04 -1.43 -1.57
CA TYR A 70 -13.19 -1.56 -0.11
C TYR A 70 -12.08 -0.86 0.69
N LEU A 71 -11.22 -0.05 0.06
CA LEU A 71 -10.08 0.62 0.73
C LEU A 71 -10.38 2.05 1.18
N GLU A 72 -11.63 2.50 1.11
CA GLU A 72 -12.02 3.89 1.38
C GLU A 72 -11.72 4.37 2.80
N ASN A 73 -11.54 3.47 3.75
CA ASN A 73 -11.26 3.81 5.14
C ASN A 73 -9.76 3.72 5.49
N VAL A 74 -8.91 3.26 4.58
CA VAL A 74 -7.47 3.14 4.82
C VAL A 74 -6.84 4.52 4.95
N GLN A 75 -6.21 4.78 6.09
CA GLN A 75 -5.51 6.03 6.42
C GLN A 75 -3.99 5.83 6.52
N TYR A 76 -3.55 4.62 6.81
CA TYR A 76 -2.16 4.22 6.88
C TYR A 76 -1.95 2.98 6.00
N LEU A 77 -0.95 3.06 5.12
CA LEU A 77 -0.56 1.95 4.25
C LEU A 77 0.96 1.78 4.31
N ASN A 78 1.41 0.60 4.69
CA ASN A 78 2.81 0.23 4.69
C ASN A 78 3.07 -0.79 3.57
N LEU A 79 3.85 -0.37 2.59
CA LEU A 79 4.32 -1.15 1.44
C LEU A 79 5.85 -1.25 1.41
N ASN A 80 6.54 -1.10 2.54
CA ASN A 80 7.99 -1.30 2.58
C ASN A 80 8.34 -2.72 2.12
N HIS A 81 9.51 -2.91 1.54
CA HIS A 81 10.03 -4.23 1.14
C HIS A 81 9.03 -5.06 0.30
N ASN A 82 8.50 -4.48 -0.79
CA ASN A 82 7.52 -5.15 -1.65
C ASN A 82 7.90 -5.22 -3.12
N SER A 83 9.13 -4.86 -3.48
CA SER A 83 9.61 -4.82 -4.86
C SER A 83 8.75 -3.95 -5.80
N VAL A 84 8.13 -2.90 -5.25
CA VAL A 84 7.33 -1.94 -6.01
C VAL A 84 8.26 -1.00 -6.77
N SER A 85 7.97 -0.76 -8.04
CA SER A 85 8.70 0.17 -8.88
C SER A 85 7.95 1.48 -9.11
N ASP A 86 8.51 2.36 -9.95
CA ASP A 86 7.82 3.59 -10.38
C ASP A 86 6.48 3.30 -11.08
N GLU A 87 6.33 2.15 -11.74
CA GLU A 87 5.05 1.76 -12.35
C GLU A 87 3.98 1.49 -11.28
N GLY A 88 4.33 0.79 -10.20
CA GLY A 88 3.44 0.59 -9.06
C GLY A 88 2.99 1.92 -8.46
N LEU A 89 3.90 2.91 -8.34
CA LEU A 89 3.56 4.24 -7.86
C LEU A 89 2.63 5.01 -8.82
N LYS A 90 2.77 4.81 -10.13
CA LYS A 90 1.85 5.40 -11.13
C LYS A 90 0.43 4.83 -10.98
N PHE A 91 0.29 3.53 -10.69
CA PHE A 91 -1.02 2.96 -10.35
C PHE A 91 -1.56 3.57 -9.06
N LEU A 92 -0.74 3.62 -7.99
CA LEU A 92 -1.14 4.15 -6.69
C LEU A 92 -1.59 5.62 -6.79
N ALA A 93 -0.92 6.43 -7.61
CA ALA A 93 -1.28 7.83 -7.84
C ALA A 93 -2.67 8.02 -8.46
N LYS A 94 -3.25 6.98 -9.04
CA LYS A 94 -4.59 6.97 -9.65
C LYS A 94 -5.63 6.24 -8.79
N ALA A 95 -5.28 5.79 -7.60
CA ALA A 95 -6.14 5.01 -6.71
C ALA A 95 -7.34 5.82 -6.23
N LYS A 96 -8.52 5.56 -6.78
CA LYS A 96 -9.76 6.31 -6.47
C LYS A 96 -10.30 6.05 -5.07
N HIS A 97 -10.01 4.87 -4.52
CA HIS A 97 -10.55 4.41 -3.23
C HIS A 97 -9.59 4.63 -2.04
N LEU A 98 -8.48 5.34 -2.25
CA LEU A 98 -7.52 5.70 -1.20
C LEU A 98 -7.54 7.19 -0.83
N GLY A 99 -8.67 7.86 -1.04
CA GLY A 99 -8.80 9.30 -0.77
C GLY A 99 -8.59 9.70 0.69
N LYS A 100 -8.76 8.79 1.65
CA LYS A 100 -8.49 9.02 3.08
C LYS A 100 -7.06 8.67 3.50
N LEU A 101 -6.22 8.16 2.59
CA LEU A 101 -4.83 7.78 2.90
C LEU A 101 -4.04 9.01 3.34
N LYS A 102 -3.48 8.96 4.55
CA LYS A 102 -2.70 10.04 5.18
C LYS A 102 -1.21 9.76 5.19
N ARG A 103 -0.83 8.50 5.36
CA ARG A 103 0.57 8.06 5.46
C ARG A 103 0.81 6.85 4.59
N LEU A 104 1.90 6.92 3.84
CA LEU A 104 2.34 5.87 2.92
C LEU A 104 3.82 5.58 3.16
N HIS A 105 4.16 4.33 3.41
CA HIS A 105 5.54 3.87 3.58
C HIS A 105 5.95 3.03 2.37
N LEU A 106 7.12 3.35 1.80
CA LEU A 106 7.64 2.80 0.54
C LEU A 106 9.14 2.48 0.59
N LYS A 107 9.71 2.30 1.79
CA LYS A 107 11.14 1.98 1.95
C LYS A 107 11.47 0.64 1.32
N GLU A 108 12.74 0.49 0.88
CA GLU A 108 13.25 -0.76 0.32
C GLU A 108 12.37 -1.28 -0.86
N ASN A 109 12.06 -0.38 -1.77
CA ASN A 109 11.39 -0.66 -3.04
C ASN A 109 12.28 -0.17 -4.21
N SER A 110 11.90 -0.48 -5.45
CA SER A 110 12.69 -0.15 -6.65
C SER A 110 12.27 1.20 -7.27
N ILE A 111 12.25 2.26 -6.45
CA ILE A 111 11.75 3.58 -6.84
C ILE A 111 12.90 4.46 -7.32
N ASN A 112 12.80 4.99 -8.54
CA ASN A 112 13.82 5.82 -9.18
C ASN A 112 13.45 7.31 -9.31
N GLY A 113 12.19 7.68 -9.07
CA GLY A 113 11.75 9.07 -9.03
C GLY A 113 10.58 9.45 -9.94
N GLU A 114 10.38 8.82 -11.11
CA GLU A 114 9.22 9.11 -11.97
C GLU A 114 7.89 8.81 -11.27
N GLY A 115 7.83 7.71 -10.53
CA GLY A 115 6.68 7.33 -9.73
C GLY A 115 6.38 8.34 -8.64
N LEU A 116 7.41 8.92 -8.02
CA LEU A 116 7.26 9.98 -7.02
C LEU A 116 6.60 11.23 -7.62
N ILE A 117 6.99 11.62 -8.83
CA ILE A 117 6.34 12.74 -9.55
C ILE A 117 4.85 12.45 -9.74
N SER A 118 4.50 11.21 -10.06
CA SER A 118 3.09 10.80 -10.20
C SER A 118 2.33 10.90 -8.87
N LEU A 119 2.92 10.51 -7.74
CA LEU A 119 2.33 10.68 -6.41
C LEU A 119 2.15 12.16 -6.05
N PHE A 120 3.13 13.00 -6.36
CA PHE A 120 3.05 14.45 -6.13
C PHE A 120 1.88 15.09 -6.85
N ASN A 121 1.64 14.68 -8.08
CA ASN A 121 0.60 15.21 -8.94
C ASN A 121 -0.73 14.46 -8.81
N SER A 122 -0.84 13.51 -7.86
CA SER A 122 -2.06 12.76 -7.67
C SER A 122 -3.23 13.65 -7.27
N GLU A 123 -4.31 13.55 -8.03
CA GLU A 123 -5.60 14.20 -7.75
C GLU A 123 -6.53 13.31 -6.90
N THR A 124 -6.21 12.03 -6.75
CA THR A 124 -7.02 11.06 -6.00
C THR A 124 -6.57 10.89 -4.55
N LEU A 125 -5.29 10.99 -4.27
CA LEU A 125 -4.73 10.88 -2.91
C LEU A 125 -4.81 12.22 -2.17
N VAL A 126 -6.01 12.77 -2.07
CA VAL A 126 -6.26 14.14 -1.57
C VAL A 126 -5.88 14.35 -0.11
N SER A 127 -5.93 13.29 0.71
CA SER A 127 -5.60 13.36 2.15
C SER A 127 -4.14 13.01 2.44
N LEU A 128 -3.35 12.59 1.45
CA LEU A 128 -1.98 12.15 1.66
C LEU A 128 -1.12 13.29 2.21
N ALA A 129 -0.73 13.15 3.48
CA ALA A 129 0.05 14.16 4.19
C ALA A 129 1.55 13.85 4.19
N THR A 130 1.91 12.58 4.29
CA THR A 130 3.31 12.13 4.33
C THR A 130 3.51 10.83 3.59
N PHE A 131 4.66 10.70 2.92
CA PHE A 131 5.17 9.40 2.51
C PHE A 131 6.67 9.28 2.83
N GLN A 132 7.12 8.05 3.04
CA GLN A 132 8.51 7.72 3.34
C GLN A 132 9.07 6.81 2.26
N ILE A 133 10.27 7.13 1.81
CA ILE A 133 11.10 6.29 0.94
C ILE A 133 12.46 6.07 1.60
N ASP A 134 13.40 5.42 0.91
CA ASP A 134 14.72 5.10 1.43
C ASP A 134 15.51 6.31 1.93
N GLU A 135 16.56 6.04 2.70
CA GLU A 135 17.46 7.04 3.28
C GLU A 135 16.77 8.02 4.25
N GLY A 136 15.63 7.61 4.84
CA GLY A 136 14.91 8.46 5.79
C GLY A 136 14.17 9.64 5.16
N TRP A 137 14.05 9.69 3.84
CA TRP A 137 13.32 10.74 3.15
C TRP A 137 11.83 10.69 3.49
N THR A 138 11.33 11.75 4.09
CA THR A 138 9.91 11.95 4.35
C THR A 138 9.43 13.17 3.59
N CYS A 139 8.39 13.00 2.80
CA CYS A 139 7.76 14.09 2.09
C CYS A 139 6.47 14.53 2.79
N LYS A 140 6.28 15.85 2.95
CA LYS A 140 5.12 16.45 3.60
C LYS A 140 4.38 17.38 2.65
N LYS A 141 3.14 17.09 2.36
CA LYS A 141 2.32 17.84 1.36
C LYS A 141 2.08 19.31 1.74
N ARG A 142 1.97 19.66 3.04
CA ARG A 142 1.66 21.02 3.50
C ARG A 142 2.76 22.06 3.25
N GLU A 143 4.02 21.61 3.08
CA GLU A 143 5.17 22.50 2.88
C GLU A 143 5.56 22.61 1.41
N GLY A 144 4.66 22.19 0.46
CA GLY A 144 5.03 21.93 -0.91
C GLY A 144 6.09 20.85 -0.92
N TRP A 145 5.71 19.63 -1.11
CA TRP A 145 6.54 18.43 -1.19
C TRP A 145 8.06 18.71 -1.17
N ARG A 146 8.63 18.95 0.00
CA ARG A 146 10.06 19.14 0.19
C ARG A 146 10.68 17.87 0.71
N TYR A 147 11.66 17.41 0.00
CA TYR A 147 12.55 16.36 0.45
C TYR A 147 13.38 16.86 1.65
N LYS A 148 13.22 16.24 2.81
CA LYS A 148 14.11 16.44 3.96
C LYS A 148 14.69 15.09 4.37
N PRO A 149 16.03 14.90 4.30
CA PRO A 149 16.64 13.72 4.92
C PRO A 149 16.34 13.75 6.41
N GLN A 150 16.03 12.60 6.97
CA GLN A 150 16.00 12.45 8.43
C GLN A 150 17.45 12.27 8.88
N ASN A 151 17.95 13.22 9.66
CA ASN A 151 19.24 13.08 10.33
C ASN A 151 19.16 12.03 11.43
#